data_9c98de4c05a856348c3fb987a750a20e
#
_entry.id   9c98de4c05a856348c3fb987a750a20e
#
_cell.length_a   1.000
_cell.length_b   1.000
_cell.length_c   1.000
_cell.angle_alpha   90.00
_cell.angle_beta   90.00
_cell.angle_gamma   90.00
#
_symmetry.space_group_name_H-M   'P 1'
#
loop_
_entity.id
_entity.type
_entity.pdbx_description
1 polymer ?
#
loop_
_entity_poly.entity_id
_entity_poly.type
_entity_poly.pdbx_seq_one_letter_code
_entity_poly.pdbx_strand_id
1 'polypeptide(L)'
;FGTYDDQPPSVSSAGDINGDGFDDLIVGVRSIGFLSYPNPGPHYSGSSFVVFGKAGGFVSDLDLSTLDGTNGFRMDGVVEYDFLGGSVSGAGDVNGDGYDDLIIGAVGVDPYDISNAGASYVIFGKASGFAARIDLSNLDVTDGFRLDGVAAHDQSGGSVSAAGDINADGYDDLIIGAATAGPNGSGSGASYVLFGSSEFGGGENVIVGTPGDDVLKGTSGTDIFEAGDGNDQLVGRGGADVFKAGDGNDQIIVTDLNFVSASGGADSDTLKLAGSELELNLADFIDTID
;
A
#
# COMPACT_ATOMS: atom_id res chain seq x y z
N PHE A 1 35.49 -11.67 13.52
CA PHE A 1 35.11 -12.20 12.21
C PHE A 1 33.68 -12.70 12.36
N GLY A 2 32.69 -11.82 12.02
CA GLY A 2 31.27 -12.18 12.00
C GLY A 2 31.01 -13.10 10.82
N THR A 3 30.24 -14.14 11.04
CA THR A 3 29.70 -14.99 10.00
C THR A 3 28.80 -14.12 9.12
N TYR A 4 29.17 -13.98 7.85
CA TYR A 4 28.27 -13.41 6.84
C TYR A 4 26.97 -14.21 6.85
N ASP A 5 25.86 -13.52 6.86
CA ASP A 5 24.56 -14.16 6.67
C ASP A 5 24.48 -14.60 5.18
N ASP A 6 24.95 -15.81 4.92
CA ASP A 6 24.96 -16.44 3.59
C ASP A 6 23.54 -16.90 3.19
N GLN A 7 22.50 -16.16 3.58
CA GLN A 7 21.14 -16.51 3.15
C GLN A 7 21.01 -16.26 1.64
N PRO A 8 20.50 -17.24 0.89
CA PRO A 8 20.29 -17.07 -0.53
C PRO A 8 19.27 -15.96 -0.79
N PRO A 9 19.36 -15.26 -1.94
CA PRO A 9 18.33 -14.33 -2.36
C PRO A 9 16.95 -14.98 -2.37
N SER A 10 15.93 -14.25 -1.94
CA SER A 10 14.52 -14.61 -2.12
C SER A 10 14.10 -14.19 -3.53
N VAL A 11 13.36 -15.03 -4.23
CA VAL A 11 12.89 -14.73 -5.60
C VAL A 11 11.44 -15.18 -5.76
N SER A 12 10.66 -14.41 -6.52
CA SER A 12 9.27 -14.72 -6.84
C SER A 12 8.88 -14.11 -8.19
N SER A 13 7.78 -14.59 -8.78
CA SER A 13 7.02 -13.81 -9.75
C SER A 13 6.44 -12.58 -9.04
N ALA A 14 6.40 -11.48 -9.74
CA ALA A 14 5.79 -10.22 -9.28
C ALA A 14 4.40 -10.01 -9.93
N GLY A 15 3.99 -10.88 -10.85
CA GLY A 15 2.86 -10.64 -11.73
C GLY A 15 3.13 -9.49 -12.70
N ASP A 16 2.11 -8.92 -13.29
CA ASP A 16 2.20 -7.76 -14.20
C ASP A 16 2.00 -6.46 -13.42
N ILE A 17 3.04 -6.05 -12.66
CA ILE A 17 2.98 -4.89 -11.76
C ILE A 17 2.88 -3.55 -12.50
N ASN A 18 3.28 -3.52 -13.79
CA ASN A 18 3.31 -2.31 -14.60
C ASN A 18 2.20 -2.25 -15.68
N GLY A 19 1.43 -3.32 -15.86
CA GLY A 19 0.33 -3.42 -16.80
C GLY A 19 0.75 -3.50 -18.27
N ASP A 20 1.96 -3.99 -18.55
CA ASP A 20 2.48 -4.08 -19.93
C ASP A 20 2.14 -5.40 -20.64
N GLY A 21 1.51 -6.34 -19.91
CA GLY A 21 1.09 -7.65 -20.39
C GLY A 21 2.15 -8.75 -20.27
N PHE A 22 3.23 -8.50 -19.54
CA PHE A 22 4.27 -9.47 -19.23
C PHE A 22 4.46 -9.61 -17.72
N ASP A 23 4.51 -10.83 -17.22
CA ASP A 23 4.82 -11.06 -15.81
C ASP A 23 6.23 -10.56 -15.47
N ASP A 24 6.35 -9.95 -14.31
CA ASP A 24 7.57 -9.35 -13.75
C ASP A 24 8.21 -10.27 -12.70
N LEU A 25 9.42 -9.95 -12.30
CA LEU A 25 10.18 -10.70 -11.30
C LEU A 25 10.56 -9.81 -10.14
N ILE A 26 10.49 -10.37 -8.91
CA ILE A 26 11.06 -9.73 -7.73
C ILE A 26 12.19 -10.57 -7.15
N VAL A 27 13.29 -9.91 -6.78
CA VAL A 27 14.48 -10.49 -6.14
C VAL A 27 14.77 -9.72 -4.86
N GLY A 28 14.76 -10.40 -3.73
CA GLY A 28 15.14 -9.84 -2.44
C GLY A 28 16.53 -10.29 -2.02
N VAL A 29 17.33 -9.36 -1.50
CA VAL A 29 18.67 -9.60 -0.98
C VAL A 29 18.75 -9.03 0.44
N ARG A 30 18.53 -9.89 1.42
CA ARG A 30 18.45 -9.56 2.86
C ARG A 30 19.70 -8.86 3.42
N SER A 31 20.88 -9.23 2.91
CA SER A 31 22.13 -8.72 3.40
C SER A 31 23.00 -8.27 2.24
N ILE A 32 23.10 -6.97 2.01
CA ILE A 32 24.15 -6.41 1.14
C ILE A 32 25.32 -6.03 2.03
N GLY A 33 26.03 -7.05 2.54
CA GLY A 33 27.33 -6.88 3.17
C GLY A 33 28.40 -6.71 2.11
N PHE A 34 29.04 -5.55 2.03
CA PHE A 34 30.28 -5.30 1.28
C PHE A 34 30.29 -5.51 -0.25
N LEU A 35 29.20 -5.37 -0.97
CA LEU A 35 29.34 -5.04 -2.37
C LEU A 35 29.42 -3.51 -2.50
N SER A 36 30.67 -3.07 -2.42
CA SER A 36 31.03 -1.68 -2.64
C SER A 36 30.59 -1.24 -4.01
N TYR A 37 29.82 -0.19 -4.05
CA TYR A 37 29.82 0.84 -5.10
C TYR A 37 28.45 1.19 -5.66
N PRO A 38 28.14 2.47 -5.80
CA PRO A 38 28.74 3.68 -5.19
C PRO A 38 27.87 4.36 -4.12
N ASN A 39 26.92 3.65 -3.50
CA ASN A 39 26.13 4.26 -2.44
C ASN A 39 26.04 3.30 -1.25
N PRO A 40 26.75 3.59 -0.14
CA PRO A 40 26.57 2.84 1.09
C PRO A 40 25.22 3.23 1.69
N GLY A 41 24.18 2.49 1.35
CA GLY A 41 23.00 2.42 2.21
C GLY A 41 23.40 1.88 3.58
N PRO A 42 22.53 1.97 4.60
CA PRO A 42 22.84 1.44 5.92
C PRO A 42 23.22 -0.04 5.83
N HIS A 43 24.22 -0.46 6.60
CA HIS A 43 24.72 -1.83 6.58
C HIS A 43 23.60 -2.80 6.96
N TYR A 44 23.44 -3.90 6.19
CA TYR A 44 22.42 -4.93 6.42
C TYR A 44 20.96 -4.44 6.38
N SER A 45 20.69 -3.28 5.76
CA SER A 45 19.31 -2.85 5.57
C SER A 45 18.51 -3.76 4.63
N GLY A 46 19.20 -4.48 3.73
CA GLY A 46 18.60 -5.29 2.68
C GLY A 46 18.15 -4.47 1.49
N SER A 47 17.84 -5.14 0.39
CA SER A 47 17.27 -4.51 -0.82
C SER A 47 16.40 -5.50 -1.58
N SER A 48 15.43 -4.99 -2.31
CA SER A 48 14.62 -5.74 -3.27
C SER A 48 14.67 -5.07 -4.63
N PHE A 49 14.66 -5.87 -5.67
CA PHE A 49 14.74 -5.43 -7.07
C PHE A 49 13.56 -6.02 -7.83
N VAL A 50 12.86 -5.20 -8.57
CA VAL A 50 11.84 -5.63 -9.52
C VAL A 50 12.38 -5.47 -10.92
N VAL A 51 12.20 -6.49 -11.76
CA VAL A 51 12.64 -6.52 -13.14
C VAL A 51 11.43 -6.75 -14.03
N PHE A 52 11.13 -5.76 -14.86
CA PHE A 52 9.97 -5.84 -15.75
C PHE A 52 10.17 -6.84 -16.87
N GLY A 53 9.13 -7.66 -17.08
CA GLY A 53 9.03 -8.57 -18.20
C GLY A 53 9.07 -7.85 -19.54
N LYS A 54 9.30 -8.56 -20.62
CA LYS A 54 9.28 -7.95 -21.96
C LYS A 54 9.26 -8.96 -23.09
N ALA A 55 8.71 -8.55 -24.22
CA ALA A 55 8.81 -9.31 -25.46
C ALA A 55 10.27 -9.57 -25.84
N GLY A 56 10.58 -10.82 -26.18
CA GLY A 56 11.93 -11.23 -26.58
C GLY A 56 12.85 -11.66 -25.44
N GLY A 57 12.39 -11.56 -24.18
CA GLY A 57 13.10 -12.05 -23.01
C GLY A 57 14.32 -11.22 -22.61
N PHE A 58 15.20 -11.83 -21.82
CA PHE A 58 16.36 -11.18 -21.22
C PHE A 58 17.66 -11.63 -21.87
N VAL A 59 18.72 -10.84 -21.74
CA VAL A 59 20.11 -11.26 -22.00
C VAL A 59 20.55 -12.26 -20.92
N SER A 60 21.63 -13.01 -21.19
CA SER A 60 22.12 -14.04 -20.26
C SER A 60 22.51 -13.52 -18.88
N ASP A 61 22.93 -12.26 -18.80
CA ASP A 61 23.39 -11.61 -17.58
C ASP A 61 22.72 -10.23 -17.47
N LEU A 62 21.82 -10.07 -16.50
CA LEU A 62 21.15 -8.82 -16.21
C LEU A 62 21.84 -8.13 -15.02
N ASP A 63 22.38 -6.94 -15.27
CA ASP A 63 22.94 -6.10 -14.21
C ASP A 63 21.83 -5.29 -13.53
N LEU A 64 21.46 -5.67 -12.30
CA LEU A 64 20.41 -5.00 -11.52
C LEU A 64 20.76 -3.56 -11.15
N SER A 65 22.01 -3.13 -11.29
CA SER A 65 22.40 -1.73 -11.10
C SER A 65 21.93 -0.80 -12.23
N THR A 66 21.46 -1.36 -13.34
CA THR A 66 20.96 -0.63 -14.52
C THR A 66 19.45 -0.42 -14.53
N LEU A 67 18.77 -0.78 -13.44
CA LEU A 67 17.34 -0.51 -13.28
C LEU A 67 17.10 0.99 -13.17
N ASP A 68 16.23 1.54 -14.03
CA ASP A 68 16.04 2.97 -14.22
C ASP A 68 14.59 3.45 -14.13
N GLY A 69 13.67 2.54 -13.74
CA GLY A 69 12.23 2.78 -13.67
C GLY A 69 11.48 2.36 -14.94
N THR A 70 12.18 2.22 -16.08
CA THR A 70 11.57 1.76 -17.35
C THR A 70 11.76 0.28 -17.58
N ASN A 71 12.75 -0.35 -16.95
CA ASN A 71 13.09 -1.76 -17.04
C ASN A 71 12.96 -2.48 -15.69
N GLY A 72 12.52 -1.78 -14.66
CA GLY A 72 12.42 -2.24 -13.29
C GLY A 72 12.86 -1.17 -12.30
N PHE A 73 12.82 -1.48 -11.02
CA PHE A 73 13.15 -0.55 -9.95
C PHE A 73 13.77 -1.27 -8.75
N ARG A 74 14.27 -0.47 -7.81
CA ARG A 74 14.88 -0.94 -6.57
C ARG A 74 14.20 -0.35 -5.35
N MET A 75 14.16 -1.11 -4.27
CA MET A 75 13.77 -0.69 -2.92
C MET A 75 14.89 -1.07 -1.96
N ASP A 76 15.22 -0.17 -1.03
CA ASP A 76 16.23 -0.42 0.00
C ASP A 76 15.60 -0.32 1.39
N GLY A 77 16.06 -1.13 2.33
CA GLY A 77 15.70 -1.01 3.75
C GLY A 77 16.04 0.38 4.28
N VAL A 78 15.20 0.88 5.16
CA VAL A 78 15.24 2.26 5.65
C VAL A 78 16.36 2.46 6.67
N VAL A 79 16.53 1.50 7.57
CA VAL A 79 17.47 1.55 8.69
C VAL A 79 18.44 0.37 8.64
N GLU A 80 19.58 0.52 9.30
CA GLU A 80 20.55 -0.55 9.46
C GLU A 80 19.91 -1.74 10.20
N TYR A 81 20.09 -2.95 9.67
CA TYR A 81 19.52 -4.22 10.15
C TYR A 81 18.02 -4.42 9.93
N ASP A 82 17.37 -3.65 9.06
CA ASP A 82 15.97 -3.92 8.66
C ASP A 82 15.79 -5.28 7.95
N PHE A 83 16.85 -5.72 7.24
CA PHE A 83 16.88 -6.97 6.48
C PHE A 83 15.75 -7.07 5.43
N LEU A 84 15.41 -5.96 4.76
CA LEU A 84 14.44 -5.92 3.69
C LEU A 84 14.76 -6.97 2.61
N GLY A 85 13.74 -7.64 2.08
CA GLY A 85 13.91 -8.61 1.01
C GLY A 85 14.33 -10.00 1.50
N GLY A 86 14.29 -10.26 2.81
CA GLY A 86 14.47 -11.61 3.35
C GLY A 86 13.41 -12.60 2.86
N SER A 87 12.22 -12.11 2.58
CA SER A 87 11.11 -12.80 1.93
C SER A 87 10.43 -11.84 0.97
N VAL A 88 10.12 -12.27 -0.26
CA VAL A 88 9.43 -11.48 -1.27
C VAL A 88 8.41 -12.33 -2.01
N SER A 89 7.31 -11.72 -2.43
CA SER A 89 6.28 -12.39 -3.25
C SER A 89 5.54 -11.37 -4.11
N GLY A 90 5.02 -11.79 -5.26
CA GLY A 90 3.83 -11.17 -5.83
C GLY A 90 2.69 -11.30 -4.83
N ALA A 91 1.82 -10.33 -4.81
CA ALA A 91 0.69 -10.23 -3.89
C ALA A 91 -0.66 -10.51 -4.57
N GLY A 92 -0.68 -10.49 -5.92
CA GLY A 92 -1.90 -10.36 -6.70
C GLY A 92 -2.45 -8.94 -6.62
N ASP A 93 -3.67 -8.72 -7.01
CA ASP A 93 -4.36 -7.43 -6.99
C ASP A 93 -5.07 -7.25 -5.64
N VAL A 94 -4.34 -6.73 -4.63
CA VAL A 94 -4.87 -6.61 -3.26
C VAL A 94 -5.77 -5.38 -3.07
N ASN A 95 -5.72 -4.42 -4.01
CA ASN A 95 -6.48 -3.18 -3.94
C ASN A 95 -7.60 -3.07 -4.99
N GLY A 96 -7.65 -3.99 -5.97
CA GLY A 96 -8.68 -4.07 -7.00
C GLY A 96 -8.50 -3.06 -8.13
N ASP A 97 -7.29 -2.54 -8.34
CA ASP A 97 -7.01 -1.55 -9.39
C ASP A 97 -6.67 -2.17 -10.76
N GLY A 98 -6.55 -3.50 -10.81
CA GLY A 98 -6.29 -4.27 -12.01
C GLY A 98 -4.81 -4.49 -12.33
N TYR A 99 -3.90 -4.14 -11.42
CA TYR A 99 -2.47 -4.42 -11.48
C TYR A 99 -2.07 -5.39 -10.37
N ASP A 100 -1.10 -6.25 -10.64
CA ASP A 100 -0.54 -7.09 -9.58
C ASP A 100 0.32 -6.25 -8.62
N ASP A 101 0.28 -6.57 -7.35
CA ASP A 101 1.00 -5.91 -6.27
C ASP A 101 2.16 -6.78 -5.74
N LEU A 102 2.96 -6.23 -4.85
CA LEU A 102 4.09 -6.91 -4.22
C LEU A 102 3.98 -6.90 -2.71
N ILE A 103 4.53 -7.94 -2.07
CA ILE A 103 4.78 -7.94 -0.64
C ILE A 103 6.24 -8.29 -0.34
N ILE A 104 6.89 -7.51 0.55
CA ILE A 104 8.29 -7.63 0.91
C ILE A 104 8.42 -7.64 2.44
N GLY A 105 9.07 -8.65 3.00
CA GLY A 105 9.35 -8.75 4.43
C GLY A 105 10.65 -8.06 4.84
N ALA A 106 10.64 -7.47 6.05
CA ALA A 106 11.74 -6.77 6.69
C ALA A 106 11.75 -7.10 8.20
N VAL A 107 12.34 -8.23 8.55
CA VAL A 107 12.22 -8.84 9.91
C VAL A 107 12.93 -8.08 11.03
N GLY A 108 13.85 -7.20 10.68
CA GLY A 108 14.62 -6.45 11.65
C GLY A 108 14.09 -5.06 11.94
N VAL A 109 13.00 -4.64 11.29
CA VAL A 109 12.38 -3.34 11.55
C VAL A 109 11.95 -3.22 13.01
N ASP A 110 12.23 -2.06 13.59
CA ASP A 110 11.90 -1.68 14.97
C ASP A 110 10.75 -0.64 14.95
N PRO A 111 9.49 -1.03 14.63
CA PRO A 111 8.40 -0.08 14.58
C PRO A 111 8.14 0.49 15.97
N TYR A 112 8.01 1.81 16.09
CA TYR A 112 7.73 2.50 17.37
C TYR A 112 8.72 2.12 18.49
N ASP A 113 10.01 1.89 18.15
CA ASP A 113 11.05 1.40 19.07
C ASP A 113 10.78 -0.01 19.65
N ILE A 114 9.91 -0.81 19.03
CA ILE A 114 9.66 -2.21 19.40
C ILE A 114 10.69 -3.10 18.71
N SER A 115 11.72 -3.52 19.47
CA SER A 115 12.90 -4.21 18.93
C SER A 115 12.56 -5.48 18.15
N ASN A 116 13.00 -5.55 16.90
CA ASN A 116 12.84 -6.68 15.98
C ASN A 116 11.39 -7.21 15.92
N ALA A 117 10.40 -6.33 16.02
CA ALA A 117 9.00 -6.72 15.81
C ALA A 117 8.79 -7.15 14.34
N GLY A 118 9.61 -6.57 13.45
CA GLY A 118 9.55 -6.80 12.02
C GLY A 118 8.44 -6.00 11.34
N ALA A 119 8.49 -5.95 10.03
CA ALA A 119 7.45 -5.34 9.20
C ALA A 119 7.34 -6.04 7.85
N SER A 120 6.26 -5.76 7.12
CA SER A 120 6.11 -6.08 5.71
C SER A 120 5.68 -4.82 4.96
N TYR A 121 6.18 -4.66 3.73
CA TYR A 121 5.79 -3.58 2.83
C TYR A 121 4.95 -4.17 1.71
N VAL A 122 3.81 -3.56 1.43
CA VAL A 122 3.01 -3.82 0.22
C VAL A 122 3.25 -2.66 -0.73
N ILE A 123 3.55 -2.97 -1.99
CA ILE A 123 3.79 -1.97 -3.05
C ILE A 123 2.79 -2.23 -4.15
N PHE A 124 2.03 -1.20 -4.49
CA PHE A 124 0.98 -1.31 -5.51
C PHE A 124 1.53 -1.23 -6.92
N GLY A 125 0.94 -2.04 -7.79
CA GLY A 125 1.11 -1.95 -9.23
C GLY A 125 0.50 -0.69 -9.81
N LYS A 126 0.95 -0.27 -11.00
CA LYS A 126 0.39 0.90 -11.68
C LYS A 126 0.92 1.11 -13.09
N ALA A 127 0.06 1.57 -14.00
CA ALA A 127 0.45 1.94 -15.37
C ALA A 127 1.24 3.26 -15.46
N SER A 128 1.20 4.12 -14.43
CA SER A 128 1.86 5.43 -14.46
C SER A 128 3.39 5.36 -14.47
N GLY A 129 3.95 4.15 -14.32
CA GLY A 129 5.38 3.88 -14.23
C GLY A 129 5.95 4.04 -12.82
N PHE A 130 7.20 3.63 -12.67
CA PHE A 130 7.90 3.61 -11.38
C PHE A 130 9.15 4.48 -11.42
N ALA A 131 9.51 5.07 -10.30
CA ALA A 131 10.84 5.67 -10.14
C ALA A 131 11.90 4.56 -10.10
N ALA A 132 13.12 4.83 -10.55
CA ALA A 132 14.23 3.85 -10.50
C ALA A 132 14.49 3.31 -9.07
N ARG A 133 14.13 4.10 -8.05
CA ARG A 133 14.19 3.74 -6.64
C ARG A 133 12.96 4.24 -5.91
N ILE A 134 12.29 3.35 -5.20
CA ILE A 134 11.16 3.68 -4.30
C ILE A 134 11.72 3.92 -2.90
N ASP A 135 11.33 5.04 -2.30
CA ASP A 135 11.71 5.43 -0.93
C ASP A 135 10.68 4.89 0.07
N LEU A 136 11.01 3.77 0.71
CA LEU A 136 10.12 3.13 1.69
C LEU A 136 9.96 3.93 3.00
N SER A 137 10.82 4.92 3.25
CA SER A 137 10.68 5.80 4.42
C SER A 137 9.58 6.85 4.25
N ASN A 138 9.17 7.08 3.02
CA ASN A 138 8.17 8.08 2.64
C ASN A 138 7.20 7.48 1.60
N LEU A 139 6.75 6.25 1.87
CA LEU A 139 5.81 5.55 1.00
C LEU A 139 4.44 6.24 1.08
N ASP A 140 3.98 6.71 -0.06
CA ASP A 140 2.64 7.32 -0.18
C ASP A 140 1.57 6.21 -0.17
N VAL A 141 0.40 6.51 0.37
CA VAL A 141 -0.72 5.55 0.44
C VAL A 141 -1.19 5.06 -0.94
N THR A 142 -0.92 5.84 -2.00
CA THR A 142 -1.19 5.47 -3.39
C THR A 142 -0.10 4.59 -4.01
N ASP A 143 1.06 4.50 -3.38
CA ASP A 143 2.19 3.66 -3.81
C ASP A 143 2.29 2.36 -3.01
N GLY A 144 1.66 2.31 -1.83
CA GLY A 144 1.70 1.16 -0.95
C GLY A 144 1.59 1.50 0.53
N PHE A 145 1.80 0.52 1.39
CA PHE A 145 1.76 0.69 2.84
C PHE A 145 2.70 -0.27 3.57
N ARG A 146 2.94 0.01 4.86
CA ARG A 146 3.72 -0.83 5.74
C ARG A 146 2.83 -1.48 6.81
N LEU A 147 3.04 -2.76 7.03
CA LEU A 147 2.42 -3.56 8.10
C LEU A 147 3.46 -3.81 9.18
N ASP A 148 3.26 -3.25 10.34
CA ASP A 148 4.18 -3.36 11.47
C ASP A 148 3.91 -4.60 12.33
N GLY A 149 4.96 -5.25 12.80
CA GLY A 149 4.86 -6.29 13.81
C GLY A 149 4.39 -5.73 15.15
N VAL A 150 3.70 -6.55 15.94
CA VAL A 150 2.98 -6.09 17.14
C VAL A 150 3.76 -6.25 18.44
N ALA A 151 4.75 -7.15 18.50
CA ALA A 151 5.51 -7.37 19.73
C ALA A 151 7.02 -7.56 19.46
N ALA A 152 7.83 -7.25 20.47
CA ALA A 152 9.27 -7.36 20.37
C ALA A 152 9.71 -8.79 20.04
N HIS A 153 10.61 -8.89 19.08
CA HIS A 153 11.19 -10.13 18.57
C HIS A 153 10.22 -11.09 17.87
N ASP A 154 9.03 -10.64 17.47
CA ASP A 154 8.09 -11.46 16.68
C ASP A 154 8.60 -11.75 15.27
N GLN A 155 9.45 -10.87 14.74
CA GLN A 155 10.02 -10.98 13.39
C GLN A 155 8.94 -11.16 12.31
N SER A 156 7.89 -10.35 12.38
CA SER A 156 6.85 -10.29 11.36
C SER A 156 7.47 -10.01 9.98
N GLY A 157 6.95 -10.63 8.92
CA GLY A 157 7.55 -10.54 7.60
C GLY A 157 8.66 -11.56 7.34
N GLY A 158 8.90 -12.49 8.27
CA GLY A 158 9.89 -13.58 8.07
C GLY A 158 9.53 -14.52 6.92
N SER A 159 8.27 -14.61 6.57
CA SER A 159 7.71 -15.25 5.39
C SER A 159 6.51 -14.42 4.92
N VAL A 160 6.44 -14.12 3.64
CA VAL A 160 5.31 -13.40 3.03
C VAL A 160 4.89 -14.10 1.75
N SER A 161 3.59 -14.09 1.45
CA SER A 161 3.05 -14.68 0.22
C SER A 161 1.67 -14.10 -0.10
N ALA A 162 1.28 -14.12 -1.38
CA ALA A 162 -0.12 -14.07 -1.74
C ALA A 162 -0.85 -15.29 -1.18
N ALA A 163 -2.11 -15.12 -0.82
CA ALA A 163 -3.03 -16.18 -0.43
C ALA A 163 -4.15 -16.40 -1.46
N GLY A 164 -4.22 -15.53 -2.51
CA GLY A 164 -5.36 -15.45 -3.41
C GLY A 164 -6.59 -14.93 -2.68
N ASP A 165 -7.70 -14.80 -3.35
CA ASP A 165 -8.98 -14.36 -2.78
C ASP A 165 -9.61 -15.51 -1.94
N ILE A 166 -9.23 -15.59 -0.64
CA ILE A 166 -9.67 -16.68 0.25
C ILE A 166 -11.03 -16.44 0.87
N ASN A 167 -11.53 -15.20 0.83
CA ASN A 167 -12.83 -14.81 1.39
C ASN A 167 -13.90 -14.60 0.30
N ALA A 168 -13.52 -14.64 -0.98
CA ALA A 168 -14.35 -14.45 -2.17
C ALA A 168 -15.00 -13.04 -2.25
N ASP A 169 -14.25 -12.01 -1.86
CA ASP A 169 -14.66 -10.61 -1.96
C ASP A 169 -14.19 -9.91 -3.24
N GLY A 170 -13.35 -10.57 -4.04
CA GLY A 170 -12.85 -10.09 -5.32
C GLY A 170 -11.47 -9.43 -5.25
N TYR A 171 -10.82 -9.41 -4.08
CA TYR A 171 -9.47 -8.92 -3.86
C TYR A 171 -8.54 -10.06 -3.49
N ASP A 172 -7.29 -10.01 -3.92
CA ASP A 172 -6.30 -10.98 -3.47
C ASP A 172 -5.88 -10.69 -2.01
N ASP A 173 -5.71 -11.75 -1.23
CA ASP A 173 -5.35 -11.69 0.18
C ASP A 173 -3.88 -12.04 0.39
N LEU A 174 -3.34 -11.63 1.54
CA LEU A 174 -1.94 -11.84 1.92
C LEU A 174 -1.81 -12.71 3.17
N ILE A 175 -0.73 -13.48 3.24
CA ILE A 175 -0.32 -14.19 4.44
C ILE A 175 1.08 -13.76 4.87
N ILE A 176 1.24 -13.45 6.17
CA ILE A 176 2.47 -12.97 6.77
C ILE A 176 2.83 -13.83 7.97
N GLY A 177 4.03 -14.38 7.97
CA GLY A 177 4.54 -15.19 9.05
C GLY A 177 5.39 -14.39 10.05
N ALA A 178 5.20 -14.66 11.34
CA ALA A 178 5.98 -14.19 12.47
C ALA A 178 6.48 -15.40 13.26
N ALA A 179 7.59 -15.98 12.82
CA ALA A 179 8.02 -17.30 13.27
C ALA A 179 8.41 -17.37 14.76
N THR A 180 8.81 -16.25 15.34
CA THR A 180 9.23 -16.15 16.74
C THR A 180 8.18 -15.54 17.66
N ALA A 181 7.03 -15.15 17.13
CA ALA A 181 5.89 -14.68 17.92
C ALA A 181 5.46 -15.72 18.96
N GLY A 182 4.98 -15.23 20.09
CA GLY A 182 4.69 -16.09 21.25
C GLY A 182 3.23 -16.07 21.74
N PRO A 183 2.19 -16.08 20.88
CA PRO A 183 0.81 -15.97 21.36
C PRO A 183 0.38 -17.15 22.24
N ASN A 184 1.00 -18.32 22.07
CA ASN A 184 0.72 -19.54 22.85
C ASN A 184 1.94 -20.04 23.63
N GLY A 185 2.91 -19.17 23.89
CA GLY A 185 4.19 -19.47 24.56
C GLY A 185 5.38 -19.05 23.69
N SER A 186 6.54 -18.87 24.32
CA SER A 186 7.74 -18.34 23.66
C SER A 186 8.06 -19.11 22.36
N GLY A 187 8.12 -18.38 21.23
CA GLY A 187 8.49 -18.94 19.94
C GLY A 187 7.49 -19.92 19.35
N SER A 188 6.21 -19.84 19.73
CA SER A 188 5.16 -20.71 19.16
C SER A 188 4.86 -20.41 17.68
N GLY A 189 5.28 -19.24 17.19
CA GLY A 189 4.94 -18.72 15.87
C GLY A 189 3.53 -18.18 15.76
N ALA A 190 3.34 -17.28 14.81
CA ALA A 190 2.04 -16.78 14.37
C ALA A 190 2.03 -16.60 12.86
N SER A 191 0.85 -16.64 12.26
CA SER A 191 0.62 -16.22 10.90
C SER A 191 -0.59 -15.29 10.89
N TYR A 192 -0.47 -14.21 10.12
CA TYR A 192 -1.50 -13.20 9.96
C TYR A 192 -2.02 -13.26 8.53
N VAL A 193 -3.32 -13.12 8.37
CA VAL A 193 -3.96 -12.91 7.07
C VAL A 193 -4.41 -11.47 7.00
N LEU A 194 -4.04 -10.79 5.93
CA LEU A 194 -4.57 -9.50 5.57
C LEU A 194 -5.50 -9.70 4.38
N PHE A 195 -6.75 -9.35 4.54
CA PHE A 195 -7.70 -9.37 3.44
C PHE A 195 -7.48 -8.15 2.55
N GLY A 196 -7.50 -8.38 1.23
CA GLY A 196 -7.49 -7.33 0.23
C GLY A 196 -8.70 -6.41 0.37
N SER A 197 -8.59 -5.19 -0.17
CA SER A 197 -9.68 -4.22 -0.06
C SER A 197 -9.48 -3.06 -1.02
N SER A 198 -10.56 -2.54 -1.60
CA SER A 198 -10.54 -1.27 -2.35
C SER A 198 -10.13 -0.06 -1.51
N GLU A 199 -10.07 -0.20 -0.19
CA GLU A 199 -9.56 0.85 0.71
C GLU A 199 -8.02 0.98 0.66
N PHE A 200 -7.33 0.00 0.10
CA PHE A 200 -5.88 0.06 -0.09
C PHE A 200 -5.54 0.90 -1.33
N GLY A 201 -4.46 1.66 -1.25
CA GLY A 201 -3.91 2.42 -2.38
C GLY A 201 -4.54 3.79 -2.58
N GLY A 202 -5.48 4.20 -1.75
CA GLY A 202 -6.13 5.49 -1.93
C GLY A 202 -6.71 5.66 -3.34
N GLY A 203 -7.01 4.57 -4.04
CA GLY A 203 -7.68 4.57 -5.32
C GLY A 203 -8.96 5.39 -5.19
N GLU A 204 -9.26 6.24 -6.19
CA GLU A 204 -10.51 6.99 -6.23
C GLU A 204 -11.68 5.99 -6.28
N ASN A 205 -12.28 5.70 -5.12
CA ASN A 205 -13.49 4.87 -5.06
C ASN A 205 -14.68 5.71 -5.52
N VAL A 206 -15.17 5.45 -6.73
CA VAL A 206 -16.31 6.18 -7.28
C VAL A 206 -17.61 5.55 -6.80
N ILE A 207 -18.34 6.28 -5.96
CA ILE A 207 -19.62 5.86 -5.38
C ILE A 207 -20.74 6.59 -6.10
N VAL A 208 -21.48 5.85 -6.91
CA VAL A 208 -22.56 6.40 -7.74
C VAL A 208 -23.92 6.10 -7.12
N GLY A 209 -24.74 7.15 -6.96
CA GLY A 209 -26.13 7.03 -6.52
C GLY A 209 -27.11 6.70 -7.64
N THR A 210 -28.39 6.72 -7.32
CA THR A 210 -29.54 6.54 -8.21
C THR A 210 -30.30 7.86 -8.38
N PRO A 211 -31.28 7.97 -9.28
CA PRO A 211 -32.15 9.15 -9.34
C PRO A 211 -33.20 9.19 -8.21
N GLY A 212 -32.82 9.02 -6.96
CA GLY A 212 -33.72 9.02 -5.81
C GLY A 212 -32.94 9.08 -4.51
N ASP A 213 -33.60 9.32 -3.40
CA ASP A 213 -32.97 9.53 -2.10
C ASP A 213 -32.02 8.35 -1.70
N ASP A 214 -30.71 8.60 -1.67
CA ASP A 214 -29.67 7.61 -1.40
C ASP A 214 -28.94 7.86 -0.06
N VAL A 215 -28.33 6.81 0.46
CA VAL A 215 -27.38 6.90 1.58
C VAL A 215 -26.06 6.28 1.14
N LEU A 216 -25.16 7.13 0.68
CA LEU A 216 -23.85 6.75 0.17
C LEU A 216 -22.81 6.86 1.27
N LYS A 217 -21.94 5.84 1.39
CA LYS A 217 -20.92 5.79 2.42
C LYS A 217 -19.58 5.49 1.79
N GLY A 218 -18.63 6.37 2.03
CA GLY A 218 -17.24 6.21 1.66
C GLY A 218 -16.45 5.31 2.61
N THR A 219 -15.18 5.27 2.35
CA THR A 219 -14.14 4.55 3.08
C THR A 219 -13.31 5.51 3.96
N SER A 220 -12.15 5.10 4.41
CA SER A 220 -11.16 6.01 5.03
C SER A 220 -10.17 6.59 4.01
N GLY A 221 -10.23 6.13 2.75
CA GLY A 221 -9.43 6.61 1.62
C GLY A 221 -10.12 7.71 0.81
N THR A 222 -9.58 8.00 -0.36
CA THR A 222 -10.15 9.01 -1.28
C THR A 222 -11.38 8.44 -1.99
N ASP A 223 -12.55 9.07 -1.78
CA ASP A 223 -13.80 8.70 -2.42
C ASP A 223 -14.31 9.81 -3.35
N ILE A 224 -14.89 9.44 -4.47
CA ILE A 224 -15.64 10.35 -5.35
C ILE A 224 -17.11 9.97 -5.28
N PHE A 225 -17.93 10.82 -4.68
CA PHE A 225 -19.36 10.65 -4.63
C PHE A 225 -20.03 11.35 -5.81
N GLU A 226 -20.87 10.62 -6.55
CA GLU A 226 -21.73 11.14 -7.61
C GLU A 226 -23.17 10.67 -7.30
N ALA A 227 -23.89 11.43 -6.44
CA ALA A 227 -25.17 10.96 -5.90
C ALA A 227 -26.33 11.07 -6.90
N GLY A 228 -26.44 12.17 -7.63
CA GLY A 228 -27.43 12.32 -8.71
C GLY A 228 -28.63 13.19 -8.33
N ASP A 229 -29.83 12.77 -8.73
CA ASP A 229 -31.07 13.45 -8.31
C ASP A 229 -31.59 12.82 -7.03
N GLY A 230 -32.19 13.58 -6.13
CA GLY A 230 -32.75 13.05 -4.89
C GLY A 230 -32.31 13.84 -3.65
N ASN A 231 -32.84 13.51 -2.47
CA ASN A 231 -32.31 14.10 -1.23
C ASN A 231 -31.34 13.11 -0.58
N ASP A 232 -30.07 13.26 -0.91
CA ASP A 232 -29.07 12.26 -0.65
C ASP A 232 -28.30 12.52 0.67
N GLN A 233 -27.77 11.45 1.23
CA GLN A 233 -26.86 11.53 2.35
C GLN A 233 -25.52 10.90 1.99
N LEU A 234 -24.46 11.74 1.93
CA LEU A 234 -23.11 11.34 1.60
C LEU A 234 -22.25 11.38 2.86
N VAL A 235 -21.63 10.26 3.20
CA VAL A 235 -20.81 10.12 4.42
C VAL A 235 -19.38 9.78 4.03
N GLY A 236 -18.43 10.71 4.12
CA GLY A 236 -17.00 10.52 3.73
C GLY A 236 -16.35 9.62 4.72
N ARG A 237 -16.25 9.54 5.86
CA ARG A 237 -15.48 8.70 6.81
C ARG A 237 -13.98 9.01 6.90
N GLY A 238 -13.53 9.99 6.16
CA GLY A 238 -12.13 10.46 6.13
C GLY A 238 -11.48 10.22 4.79
N GLY A 239 -10.33 10.86 4.56
CA GLY A 239 -9.64 10.83 3.28
C GLY A 239 -9.83 12.11 2.47
N ALA A 240 -9.21 12.13 1.29
CA ALA A 240 -9.26 13.27 0.37
C ALA A 240 -10.48 13.17 -0.56
N ASP A 241 -11.70 13.26 0.00
CA ASP A 241 -12.94 12.98 -0.70
C ASP A 241 -13.39 14.12 -1.63
N VAL A 242 -14.11 13.73 -2.70
CA VAL A 242 -14.82 14.63 -3.61
C VAL A 242 -16.31 14.33 -3.53
N PHE A 243 -17.11 15.30 -3.11
CA PHE A 243 -18.56 15.16 -3.03
C PHE A 243 -19.24 15.93 -4.16
N LYS A 244 -20.07 15.23 -4.93
CA LYS A 244 -21.01 15.80 -5.92
C LYS A 244 -22.40 15.26 -5.57
N ALA A 245 -23.18 16.03 -4.82
CA ALA A 245 -24.46 15.57 -4.35
C ALA A 245 -25.51 15.65 -5.48
N GLY A 246 -25.70 16.78 -6.14
CA GLY A 246 -26.53 16.87 -7.34
C GLY A 246 -27.78 17.72 -7.19
N ASP A 247 -28.93 17.26 -7.70
CA ASP A 247 -30.20 17.97 -7.58
C ASP A 247 -30.98 17.46 -6.36
N GLY A 248 -31.36 18.34 -5.43
CA GLY A 248 -32.13 17.99 -4.24
C GLY A 248 -31.65 18.66 -2.97
N ASN A 249 -32.21 18.29 -1.81
CA ASN A 249 -31.74 18.82 -0.53
C ASN A 249 -30.84 17.80 0.16
N ASP A 250 -29.54 17.94 -0.05
CA ASP A 250 -28.56 16.94 0.27
C ASP A 250 -27.88 17.17 1.62
N GLN A 251 -27.31 16.10 2.17
CA GLN A 251 -26.52 16.17 3.37
C GLN A 251 -25.15 15.52 3.15
N ILE A 252 -24.10 16.33 3.13
CA ILE A 252 -22.69 15.87 3.10
C ILE A 252 -22.17 15.83 4.53
N ILE A 253 -21.68 14.67 4.97
CA ILE A 253 -21.18 14.44 6.33
C ILE A 253 -19.70 14.11 6.24
N VAL A 254 -18.83 14.98 6.80
CA VAL A 254 -17.39 14.80 6.87
C VAL A 254 -16.94 14.55 8.30
N THR A 255 -15.97 13.67 8.49
CA THR A 255 -15.39 13.31 9.78
C THR A 255 -14.04 13.95 10.05
N ASP A 256 -13.42 14.51 9.01
CA ASP A 256 -12.20 15.34 9.05
C ASP A 256 -12.29 16.48 8.02
N LEU A 257 -11.23 17.24 7.85
CA LEU A 257 -11.17 18.39 6.93
C LEU A 257 -10.22 18.16 5.74
N ASN A 258 -9.94 16.91 5.42
CA ASN A 258 -9.03 16.55 4.32
C ASN A 258 -9.73 16.47 2.96
N PHE A 259 -11.05 16.59 2.88
CA PHE A 259 -11.80 16.50 1.62
C PHE A 259 -11.31 17.55 0.60
N VAL A 260 -11.31 17.17 -0.67
CA VAL A 260 -10.84 17.99 -1.79
C VAL A 260 -11.91 19.02 -2.19
N SER A 261 -13.16 18.59 -2.28
CA SER A 261 -14.29 19.46 -2.61
C SER A 261 -15.61 18.89 -2.11
N ALA A 262 -16.57 19.78 -1.87
CA ALA A 262 -17.93 19.43 -1.51
C ALA A 262 -18.90 20.35 -2.25
N SER A 263 -19.54 19.80 -3.29
CA SER A 263 -20.61 20.46 -4.04
C SER A 263 -21.95 19.87 -3.64
N GLY A 264 -22.84 20.71 -3.12
CA GLY A 264 -24.22 20.35 -2.85
C GLY A 264 -25.04 20.28 -4.14
N GLY A 265 -24.78 21.22 -5.05
CA GLY A 265 -25.49 21.31 -6.34
C GLY A 265 -26.74 22.19 -6.30
N ALA A 266 -27.88 21.69 -6.76
CA ALA A 266 -29.11 22.47 -6.78
C ALA A 266 -29.96 22.28 -5.51
N ASP A 267 -30.75 23.29 -5.18
CA ASP A 267 -31.66 23.36 -4.03
C ASP A 267 -30.97 23.73 -2.70
N SER A 268 -31.26 23.09 -1.58
CA SER A 268 -30.76 23.54 -0.26
C SER A 268 -30.01 22.44 0.47
N ASP A 269 -28.69 22.58 0.50
CA ASP A 269 -27.79 21.54 0.96
C ASP A 269 -27.18 21.82 2.33
N THR A 270 -26.67 20.80 2.96
CA THR A 270 -26.10 20.86 4.29
C THR A 270 -24.76 20.13 4.35
N LEU A 271 -23.69 20.87 4.66
CA LEU A 271 -22.41 20.29 5.06
C LEU A 271 -22.37 20.13 6.58
N LYS A 272 -22.19 18.89 7.07
CA LYS A 272 -22.15 18.55 8.48
C LYS A 272 -20.78 18.03 8.89
N LEU A 273 -20.19 18.66 9.92
CA LEU A 273 -18.98 18.18 10.58
C LEU A 273 -19.36 17.17 11.67
N ALA A 274 -18.89 15.93 11.56
CA ALA A 274 -19.24 14.83 12.49
C ALA A 274 -18.08 14.41 13.40
N GLY A 275 -16.94 15.10 13.35
CA GLY A 275 -15.80 14.89 14.26
C GLY A 275 -15.88 15.75 15.53
N SER A 276 -15.20 15.32 16.60
CA SER A 276 -14.99 16.15 17.77
C SER A 276 -13.92 17.21 17.50
N GLU A 277 -14.18 18.46 17.90
CA GLU A 277 -13.22 19.58 17.74
C GLU A 277 -12.91 20.00 16.29
N LEU A 278 -13.78 19.66 15.33
CA LEU A 278 -13.64 20.14 13.95
C LEU A 278 -14.18 21.57 13.86
N GLU A 279 -13.34 22.50 13.41
CA GLU A 279 -13.70 23.87 13.08
C GLU A 279 -13.40 24.13 11.61
N LEU A 280 -14.43 24.43 10.80
CA LEU A 280 -14.29 24.77 9.39
C LEU A 280 -14.10 26.28 9.27
N ASN A 281 -12.93 26.71 8.80
CA ASN A 281 -12.69 28.10 8.39
C ASN A 281 -13.07 28.23 6.91
N LEU A 282 -14.25 28.74 6.62
CA LEU A 282 -14.76 28.90 5.26
C LEU A 282 -13.83 29.68 4.33
N ALA A 283 -12.94 30.55 4.86
CA ALA A 283 -11.97 31.24 4.04
C ALA A 283 -10.91 30.31 3.42
N ASP A 284 -10.65 29.16 4.04
CA ASP A 284 -9.71 28.16 3.54
C ASP A 284 -10.34 27.23 2.50
N PHE A 285 -11.69 27.25 2.37
CA PHE A 285 -12.46 26.35 1.51
C PHE A 285 -13.35 27.07 0.48
N ILE A 286 -13.13 28.37 0.25
CA ILE A 286 -14.01 29.20 -0.61
C ILE A 286 -14.11 28.72 -2.07
N ASP A 287 -13.08 28.02 -2.54
CA ASP A 287 -13.03 27.42 -3.88
C ASP A 287 -13.32 25.89 -3.85
N THR A 288 -13.68 25.34 -2.69
CA THR A 288 -13.80 23.90 -2.43
C THR A 288 -15.24 23.51 -2.08
N ILE A 289 -16.04 24.46 -1.60
CA ILE A 289 -17.45 24.25 -1.19
C ILE A 289 -18.32 25.22 -1.98
N ASP A 290 -19.34 24.72 -2.67
CA ASP A 290 -20.41 25.49 -3.33
C ASP A 290 -21.81 25.02 -2.90
#